data_6f4f3b632719eeb785481ba9512f9485
#
_entry.id   6f4f3b632719eeb785481ba9512f9485
#
_cell.length_a   1.000
_cell.length_b   1.000
_cell.length_c   1.000
_cell.angle_alpha   90.00
_cell.angle_beta   90.00
_cell.angle_gamma   90.00
#
_symmetry.space_group_name_H-M   'P 1'
#
loop_
_entity.id
_entity.type
_entity.pdbx_description
1 polymer ?
#
loop_
_entity_poly.entity_id
_entity_poly.type
_entity_poly.pdbx_seq_one_letter_code
_entity_poly.pdbx_strand_id
1 'polypeptide(L)'
;MSLLSSIWSAMQGKLFPVLEEEMGEFSDKEKQFIRVCELCAIEKYIHFFNGSLFGRPKKERLCLAMAFVAKAVYNFSNTKILIDYIKNNATLRRLCGWESRRDIPSESTFSRAFDEFAHGKLPQIIHENMVKKHCKE
;
A
#
# COMPACT_ATOMS: atom_id res chain seq x y z
N MET A 1 14.95 -3.51 11.49
CA MET A 1 13.50 -3.33 11.37
C MET A 1 13.14 -3.08 9.91
N SER A 2 12.12 -3.73 9.39
CA SER A 2 11.73 -3.53 8.00
C SER A 2 11.10 -2.15 7.81
N LEU A 3 11.16 -1.64 6.59
CA LEU A 3 10.51 -0.36 6.27
C LEU A 3 9.02 -0.40 6.59
N LEU A 4 8.36 -1.51 6.31
CA LEU A 4 6.95 -1.67 6.59
C LEU A 4 6.65 -1.50 8.07
N SER A 5 7.47 -2.08 8.96
CA SER A 5 7.31 -1.92 10.39
C SER A 5 7.49 -0.46 10.80
N SER A 6 8.47 0.23 10.19
CA SER A 6 8.69 1.65 10.45
C SER A 6 7.48 2.49 10.03
N ILE A 7 6.89 2.18 8.88
CA ILE A 7 5.69 2.87 8.39
C ILE A 7 4.56 2.73 9.39
N TRP A 8 4.30 1.51 9.84
CA TRP A 8 3.17 1.29 10.76
C TRP A 8 3.39 1.90 12.13
N SER A 9 4.63 1.87 12.62
CA SER A 9 4.97 2.52 13.88
C SER A 9 4.80 4.04 13.79
N ALA A 10 5.11 4.61 12.63
CA ALA A 10 5.06 6.05 12.42
C ALA A 10 3.67 6.58 12.08
N MET A 11 2.72 5.72 11.72
CA MET A 11 1.37 6.15 11.32
C MET A 11 0.57 6.83 12.42
N GLN A 12 1.02 6.70 13.66
CA GLN A 12 0.37 7.39 14.78
C GLN A 12 1.08 8.68 15.16
N GLY A 13 2.05 9.11 14.34
CA GLY A 13 2.85 10.27 14.64
C GLY A 13 3.30 10.99 13.37
N LYS A 14 4.58 11.35 13.33
CA LYS A 14 5.16 12.14 12.25
C LYS A 14 5.69 11.23 11.15
N LEU A 15 4.79 10.66 10.36
CA LEU A 15 5.12 9.70 9.32
C LEU A 15 6.11 10.23 8.30
N PHE A 16 5.82 11.39 7.70
CA PHE A 16 6.65 11.93 6.63
C PHE A 16 8.11 12.17 7.03
N PRO A 17 8.38 12.85 8.15
CA PRO A 17 9.78 13.10 8.54
C PRO A 17 10.58 11.81 8.74
N VAL A 18 9.97 10.79 9.36
CA VAL A 18 10.66 9.52 9.60
C VAL A 18 10.98 8.81 8.29
N LEU A 19 10.02 8.75 7.38
CA LEU A 19 10.21 8.09 6.11
C LEU A 19 11.20 8.83 5.20
N GLU A 20 11.12 10.15 5.16
CA GLU A 20 12.04 10.94 4.36
C GLU A 20 13.48 10.82 4.85
N GLU A 21 13.67 10.69 6.16
CA GLU A 21 14.99 10.48 6.74
C GLU A 21 15.60 9.16 6.26
N GLU A 22 14.80 8.10 6.14
CA GLU A 22 15.29 6.80 5.69
C GLU A 22 15.44 6.68 4.18
N MET A 23 14.55 7.30 3.42
CA MET A 23 14.42 7.07 1.99
C MET A 23 14.75 8.27 1.12
N GLY A 24 14.98 9.42 1.72
CA GLY A 24 15.18 10.65 0.99
C GLY A 24 13.87 11.35 0.68
N GLU A 25 13.92 12.37 -0.14
CA GLU A 25 12.76 13.20 -0.45
C GLU A 25 11.74 12.44 -1.30
N PHE A 26 10.45 12.58 -0.95
CA PHE A 26 9.37 11.96 -1.70
C PHE A 26 8.79 12.91 -2.75
N SER A 27 8.36 12.33 -3.88
CA SER A 27 7.59 13.06 -4.87
C SER A 27 6.19 13.35 -4.31
N ASP A 28 5.47 14.27 -4.98
CA ASP A 28 4.10 14.59 -4.57
C ASP A 28 3.19 13.36 -4.64
N LYS A 29 3.36 12.53 -5.65
CA LYS A 29 2.56 11.33 -5.80
C LYS A 29 2.85 10.32 -4.69
N GLU A 30 4.09 10.19 -4.28
CA GLU A 30 4.47 9.32 -3.18
C GLU A 30 3.88 9.81 -1.86
N LYS A 31 3.90 11.13 -1.63
CA LYS A 31 3.27 11.73 -0.45
C LYS A 31 1.77 11.47 -0.44
N GLN A 32 1.12 11.59 -1.59
CA GLN A 32 -0.31 11.32 -1.71
C GLN A 32 -0.61 9.85 -1.37
N PHE A 33 0.20 8.94 -1.88
CA PHE A 33 0.05 7.51 -1.60
C PHE A 33 0.15 7.22 -0.10
N ILE A 34 1.17 7.76 0.55
CA ILE A 34 1.35 7.57 1.99
C ILE A 34 0.16 8.13 2.77
N ARG A 35 -0.31 9.30 2.38
CA ARG A 35 -1.45 9.94 3.04
C ARG A 35 -2.73 9.10 2.90
N VAL A 36 -2.99 8.57 1.72
CA VAL A 36 -4.17 7.74 1.50
C VAL A 36 -4.09 6.46 2.31
N CYS A 37 -2.90 5.84 2.39
CA CYS A 37 -2.70 4.65 3.22
C CYS A 37 -2.99 4.94 4.70
N GLU A 38 -2.53 6.09 5.20
CA GLU A 38 -2.84 6.50 6.57
C GLU A 38 -4.34 6.65 6.81
N LEU A 39 -5.00 7.38 5.91
CA LEU A 39 -6.43 7.66 6.04
C LEU A 39 -7.27 6.40 5.95
N CYS A 40 -6.86 5.43 5.15
CA CYS A 40 -7.57 4.18 5.01
C CYS A 40 -7.39 3.23 6.19
N ALA A 41 -6.41 3.50 7.07
CA ALA A 41 -6.09 2.63 8.19
C ALA A 41 -5.89 1.17 7.72
N ILE A 42 -5.05 1.00 6.72
CA ILE A 42 -4.84 -0.28 6.03
C ILE A 42 -4.50 -1.42 7.00
N GLU A 43 -3.68 -1.12 8.02
CA GLU A 43 -3.33 -2.13 9.01
C GLU A 43 -4.55 -2.70 9.72
N LYS A 44 -5.48 -1.84 10.10
CA LYS A 44 -6.72 -2.27 10.76
C LYS A 44 -7.59 -3.10 9.82
N TYR A 45 -7.67 -2.66 8.57
CA TYR A 45 -8.43 -3.39 7.57
C TYR A 45 -7.91 -4.82 7.41
N ILE A 46 -6.60 -4.99 7.27
CA ILE A 46 -5.98 -6.29 7.12
C ILE A 46 -6.16 -7.15 8.37
N HIS A 47 -6.14 -6.52 9.54
CA HIS A 47 -6.35 -7.23 10.79
C HIS A 47 -7.74 -7.90 10.83
N PHE A 48 -8.77 -7.20 10.38
CA PHE A 48 -10.11 -7.76 10.29
C PHE A 48 -10.21 -8.87 9.25
N PHE A 49 -9.47 -8.78 8.17
CA PHE A 49 -9.50 -9.74 7.08
C PHE A 49 -8.69 -10.99 7.35
N ASN A 50 -7.96 -11.02 8.43
CA ASN A 50 -7.02 -12.07 8.72
C ASN A 50 -7.67 -13.47 8.79
N GLY A 51 -8.94 -13.55 9.16
CA GLY A 51 -9.64 -14.83 9.30
C GLY A 51 -10.00 -15.50 7.98
N SER A 52 -10.08 -14.77 6.87
CA SER A 52 -10.50 -15.34 5.59
C SER A 52 -9.33 -15.78 4.70
N LEU A 53 -8.09 -15.61 5.17
CA LEU A 53 -6.90 -15.81 4.34
C LEU A 53 -5.99 -16.87 4.91
N PHE A 54 -6.45 -18.08 4.85
CA PHE A 54 -5.74 -19.23 5.41
C PHE A 54 -4.35 -19.37 4.79
N GLY A 55 -3.34 -19.51 5.66
CA GLY A 55 -1.98 -19.80 5.26
C GLY A 55 -1.16 -18.64 4.77
N ARG A 56 -1.72 -17.43 4.59
CA ARG A 56 -0.94 -16.29 4.17
C ARG A 56 -0.43 -15.49 5.35
N PRO A 57 0.86 -15.13 5.35
CA PRO A 57 1.38 -14.24 6.38
C PRO A 57 0.68 -12.88 6.33
N LYS A 58 0.38 -12.36 7.50
CA LYS A 58 -0.25 -11.04 7.63
C LYS A 58 0.56 -9.95 6.92
N LYS A 59 1.88 -10.02 7.02
CA LYS A 59 2.77 -9.06 6.38
C LYS A 59 2.60 -9.05 4.87
N GLU A 60 2.50 -10.22 4.25
CA GLU A 60 2.32 -10.31 2.81
C GLU A 60 0.99 -9.72 2.37
N ARG A 61 -0.06 -9.97 3.13
CA ARG A 61 -1.38 -9.37 2.86
C ARG A 61 -1.32 -7.86 2.92
N LEU A 62 -0.61 -7.34 3.91
CA LEU A 62 -0.47 -5.91 4.09
C LEU A 62 0.26 -5.28 2.89
N CYS A 63 1.34 -5.92 2.42
CA CYS A 63 2.05 -5.44 1.24
C CYS A 63 1.14 -5.41 0.01
N LEU A 64 0.35 -6.46 -0.18
CA LEU A 64 -0.59 -6.53 -1.30
C LEU A 64 -1.69 -5.47 -1.19
N ALA A 65 -2.19 -5.21 0.03
CA ALA A 65 -3.18 -4.16 0.24
C ALA A 65 -2.60 -2.78 -0.06
N MET A 66 -1.35 -2.54 0.35
CA MET A 66 -0.65 -1.29 0.03
C MET A 66 -0.52 -1.12 -1.49
N ALA A 67 -0.18 -2.20 -2.19
CA ALA A 67 -0.09 -2.17 -3.65
C ALA A 67 -1.44 -1.90 -4.29
N PHE A 68 -2.52 -2.42 -3.72
CA PHE A 68 -3.88 -2.15 -4.19
C PHE A 68 -4.20 -0.66 -4.09
N VAL A 69 -3.84 -0.04 -2.98
CA VAL A 69 -3.99 1.41 -2.80
C VAL A 69 -3.14 2.16 -3.83
N ALA A 70 -1.90 1.72 -4.05
CA ALA A 70 -1.02 2.36 -5.02
C ALA A 70 -1.62 2.34 -6.42
N LYS A 71 -2.24 1.22 -6.81
CA LYS A 71 -2.88 1.12 -8.12
C LYS A 71 -3.95 2.20 -8.27
N ALA A 72 -4.73 2.45 -7.23
CA ALA A 72 -5.77 3.47 -7.25
C ALA A 72 -5.19 4.88 -7.26
N VAL A 73 -4.23 5.16 -6.39
CA VAL A 73 -3.64 6.51 -6.25
C VAL A 73 -2.88 6.91 -7.51
N TYR A 74 -2.11 5.99 -8.07
CA TYR A 74 -1.32 6.25 -9.29
C TYR A 74 -2.15 6.10 -10.56
N ASN A 75 -3.37 5.61 -10.41
CA ASN A 75 -4.30 5.42 -11.53
C ASN A 75 -3.73 4.48 -12.61
N PHE A 76 -3.11 3.40 -12.19
CA PHE A 76 -2.64 2.39 -13.12
C PHE A 76 -3.82 1.63 -13.71
N SER A 77 -3.81 1.43 -15.02
CA SER A 77 -4.94 0.83 -15.71
C SER A 77 -5.09 -0.67 -15.45
N ASN A 78 -4.01 -1.35 -15.12
CA ASN A 78 -4.07 -2.78 -14.80
C ASN A 78 -2.95 -3.19 -13.85
N THR A 79 -3.05 -4.42 -13.35
CA THR A 79 -2.12 -4.96 -12.38
C THR A 79 -0.71 -5.13 -12.96
N LYS A 80 -0.61 -5.50 -14.21
CA LYS A 80 0.69 -5.70 -14.85
C LYS A 80 1.51 -4.41 -14.88
N ILE A 81 0.86 -3.28 -15.19
CA ILE A 81 1.52 -1.98 -15.19
C ILE A 81 2.00 -1.62 -13.78
N LEU A 82 1.16 -1.90 -12.77
CA LEU A 82 1.55 -1.68 -11.38
C LEU A 82 2.79 -2.48 -11.02
N ILE A 83 2.81 -3.76 -11.36
CA ILE A 83 3.93 -4.65 -11.02
C ILE A 83 5.22 -4.15 -11.69
N ASP A 84 5.15 -3.80 -12.98
CA ASP A 84 6.30 -3.26 -13.68
C ASP A 84 6.82 -1.99 -13.04
N TYR A 85 5.91 -1.11 -12.62
CA TYR A 85 6.31 0.13 -11.97
C TYR A 85 7.01 -0.15 -10.64
N ILE A 86 6.46 -1.04 -9.82
CA ILE A 86 7.04 -1.41 -8.53
C ILE A 86 8.43 -2.01 -8.70
N LYS A 87 8.61 -2.84 -9.73
CA LYS A 87 9.91 -3.46 -10.00
C LYS A 87 10.98 -2.43 -10.36
N ASN A 88 10.58 -1.35 -11.00
CA ASN A 88 11.51 -0.33 -11.50
C ASN A 88 11.57 0.93 -10.64
N ASN A 89 10.78 1.01 -9.59
CA ASN A 89 10.76 2.15 -8.70
C ASN A 89 10.99 1.68 -7.26
N ALA A 90 12.23 1.82 -6.81
CA ALA A 90 12.62 1.33 -5.49
C ALA A 90 11.85 2.01 -4.36
N THR A 91 11.55 3.30 -4.50
CA THR A 91 10.84 4.04 -3.46
C THR A 91 9.44 3.48 -3.24
N LEU A 92 8.65 3.36 -4.31
CA LEU A 92 7.30 2.82 -4.17
C LEU A 92 7.33 1.35 -3.73
N ARG A 93 8.27 0.56 -4.27
CA ARG A 93 8.42 -0.85 -3.87
C ARG A 93 8.63 -0.97 -2.36
N ARG A 94 9.54 -0.16 -1.83
CA ARG A 94 9.86 -0.19 -0.40
C ARG A 94 8.70 0.34 0.45
N LEU A 95 7.99 1.35 -0.04
CA LEU A 95 6.80 1.85 0.64
C LEU A 95 5.71 0.78 0.75
N CYS A 96 5.58 -0.07 -0.25
CA CYS A 96 4.65 -1.20 -0.20
C CYS A 96 5.12 -2.30 0.75
N GLY A 97 6.42 -2.34 1.05
CA GLY A 97 6.97 -3.30 1.99
C GLY A 97 7.92 -4.33 1.39
N TRP A 98 8.25 -4.23 0.11
CA TRP A 98 9.18 -5.15 -0.55
C TRP A 98 10.55 -4.51 -0.69
N GLU A 99 11.52 -5.08 0.03
CA GLU A 99 12.89 -4.54 0.04
C GLU A 99 13.62 -4.74 -1.27
N SER A 100 13.34 -5.83 -1.99
CA SER A 100 13.99 -6.11 -3.27
C SER A 100 12.98 -6.60 -4.30
N ARG A 101 13.41 -6.61 -5.57
CA ARG A 101 12.57 -7.09 -6.67
C ARG A 101 12.19 -8.56 -6.49
N ARG A 102 13.04 -9.35 -5.83
CA ARG A 102 12.78 -10.76 -5.58
C ARG A 102 11.63 -11.00 -4.63
N ASP A 103 11.36 -10.03 -3.75
CA ASP A 103 10.32 -10.17 -2.75
C ASP A 103 8.92 -9.96 -3.35
N ILE A 104 8.85 -9.39 -4.53
CA ILE A 104 7.57 -9.10 -5.18
C ILE A 104 6.92 -10.42 -5.63
N PRO A 105 5.67 -10.68 -5.22
CA PRO A 105 4.98 -11.92 -5.60
C PRO A 105 4.70 -11.97 -7.11
N SER A 106 4.28 -13.14 -7.57
CA SER A 106 3.89 -13.33 -8.96
C SER A 106 2.62 -12.57 -9.30
N GLU A 107 2.40 -12.32 -10.60
CA GLU A 107 1.20 -11.65 -11.08
C GLU A 107 -0.07 -12.38 -10.62
N SER A 108 -0.05 -13.70 -10.63
CA SER A 108 -1.23 -14.48 -10.20
C SER A 108 -1.54 -14.26 -8.72
N THR A 109 -0.53 -14.08 -7.89
CA THR A 109 -0.74 -13.75 -6.47
C THR A 109 -1.40 -12.39 -6.33
N PHE A 110 -0.92 -11.39 -7.07
CA PHE A 110 -1.56 -10.07 -7.10
C PHE A 110 -3.00 -10.16 -7.55
N SER A 111 -3.25 -10.87 -8.63
CA SER A 111 -4.60 -10.98 -9.21
C SER A 111 -5.59 -11.58 -8.23
N ARG A 112 -5.20 -12.64 -7.54
CA ARG A 112 -6.07 -13.27 -6.55
C ARG A 112 -6.35 -12.35 -5.36
N ALA A 113 -5.31 -11.69 -4.85
CA ALA A 113 -5.48 -10.78 -3.73
C ALA A 113 -6.34 -9.58 -4.12
N PHE A 114 -6.09 -9.01 -5.30
CA PHE A 114 -6.82 -7.84 -5.76
C PHE A 114 -8.29 -8.16 -6.04
N ASP A 115 -8.56 -9.35 -6.56
CA ASP A 115 -9.93 -9.80 -6.75
C ASP A 115 -10.66 -9.87 -5.40
N GLU A 116 -10.01 -10.42 -4.41
CA GLU A 116 -10.56 -10.51 -3.06
C GLU A 116 -10.80 -9.13 -2.45
N PHE A 117 -9.83 -8.22 -2.58
CA PHE A 117 -10.00 -6.84 -2.09
C PHE A 117 -11.12 -6.12 -2.83
N ALA A 118 -11.24 -6.34 -4.12
CA ALA A 118 -12.26 -5.67 -4.94
C ALA A 118 -13.68 -6.09 -4.55
N HIS A 119 -13.84 -7.30 -4.03
CA HIS A 119 -15.14 -7.79 -3.56
C HIS A 119 -15.41 -7.44 -2.10
N GLY A 120 -14.44 -6.86 -1.40
CA GLY A 120 -14.58 -6.44 -0.02
C GLY A 120 -14.87 -4.94 0.07
N LYS A 121 -14.58 -4.37 1.24
CA LYS A 121 -14.84 -2.96 1.53
C LYS A 121 -13.70 -2.02 1.15
N LEU A 122 -12.55 -2.57 0.78
CA LEU A 122 -11.36 -1.74 0.54
C LEU A 122 -11.55 -0.70 -0.56
N PRO A 123 -12.16 -1.01 -1.72
CA PRO A 123 -12.38 0.01 -2.74
C PRO A 123 -13.18 1.21 -2.24
N GLN A 124 -14.21 0.96 -1.45
CA GLN A 124 -15.04 2.01 -0.88
C GLN A 124 -14.24 2.85 0.12
N ILE A 125 -13.45 2.20 0.97
CA ILE A 125 -12.61 2.89 1.95
C ILE A 125 -11.61 3.81 1.25
N ILE A 126 -10.97 3.32 0.19
CA ILE A 126 -10.02 4.11 -0.59
C ILE A 126 -10.71 5.31 -1.22
N HIS A 127 -11.84 5.08 -1.87
CA HIS A 127 -12.59 6.14 -2.54
C HIS A 127 -13.00 7.24 -1.56
N GLU A 128 -13.58 6.87 -0.42
CA GLU A 128 -14.01 7.83 0.58
C GLU A 128 -12.86 8.68 1.10
N ASN A 129 -11.70 8.08 1.28
CA ASN A 129 -10.55 8.82 1.81
C ASN A 129 -9.88 9.68 0.75
N MET A 130 -9.94 9.29 -0.51
CA MET A 130 -9.46 10.14 -1.59
C MET A 130 -10.36 11.38 -1.76
N VAL A 131 -11.68 11.19 -1.65
CA VAL A 131 -12.64 12.30 -1.70
C VAL A 131 -12.44 13.26 -0.53
N LYS A 132 -12.27 12.72 0.69
CA LYS A 132 -12.03 13.55 1.87
C LYS A 132 -10.78 14.40 1.72
N LYS A 133 -9.73 13.86 1.13
CA LYS A 133 -8.51 14.61 0.90
C LYS A 133 -8.76 15.80 -0.02
N HIS A 134 -9.51 15.61 -1.08
CA HIS A 134 -9.84 16.69 -2.00
C HIS A 134 -10.73 17.75 -1.35
N CYS A 135 -11.67 17.32 -0.52
CA CYS A 135 -12.58 18.25 0.14
C CYS A 135 -11.89 19.12 1.21
N LYS A 136 -10.80 18.64 1.77
CA LYS A 136 -10.05 19.37 2.81
C LYS A 136 -9.04 20.36 2.24
N GLU A 137 -8.73 20.24 0.99
CA GLU A 137 -7.86 21.18 0.30
C GLU A 137 -8.63 22.32 -0.33
#